data_18d5552f48330908ca0be9deea329241
#
_entry.id   18d5552f48330908ca0be9deea329241
#
_cell.length_a   1.000
_cell.length_b   1.000
_cell.length_c   1.000
_cell.angle_alpha   90.00
_cell.angle_beta   90.00
_cell.angle_gamma   90.00
#
_symmetry.space_group_name_H-M   'P 1'
#
loop_
_entity.id
_entity.type
_entity.pdbx_description
1 polymer ?
#
loop_
_entity_poly.entity_id
_entity_poly.type
_entity_poly.pdbx_seq_one_letter_code
_entity_poly.pdbx_strand_id
1 'polypeptide(L)'
;MQPISLNLIAIGIFAMTMFALLSPILNIPVVFPAGTTFAVMGLLTFDTLAWENRGVTLFLDLFSTAQQRERVLYHEAGHFLTAYFLGIPIQGYSLTAWEAFRRQQPGKGGVQFDTTALEKAGTQPNQVNLMLDRFCTVWCAGMAAETLQYGNAEGGG
;
A
#
# COMPACT_ATOMS: atom_id res chain seq x y z
N MET A 1 -6.77 4.71 5.94
CA MET A 1 -5.38 4.91 6.41
C MET A 1 -5.13 3.98 7.58
N GLN A 2 -4.09 3.19 7.56
CA GLN A 2 -3.78 2.29 8.67
C GLN A 2 -3.38 3.09 9.92
N PRO A 3 -3.78 2.68 11.13
CA PRO A 3 -3.51 3.45 12.37
C PRO A 3 -2.02 3.67 12.61
N ILE A 4 -1.15 2.76 12.15
CA ILE A 4 0.30 2.88 12.27
C ILE A 4 0.86 4.04 11.44
N SER A 5 0.38 4.26 10.23
CA SER A 5 0.85 5.37 9.38
C SER A 5 0.47 6.72 9.97
N LEU A 6 -0.73 6.83 10.53
CA LEU A 6 -1.18 8.06 11.23
C LEU A 6 -0.34 8.32 12.49
N ASN A 7 -0.05 7.29 13.27
CA ASN A 7 0.78 7.42 14.47
C ASN A 7 2.21 7.85 14.13
N LEU A 8 2.82 7.28 13.09
CA LEU A 8 4.17 7.67 12.65
C LEU A 8 4.21 9.11 12.13
N ILE A 9 3.19 9.54 11.39
CA ILE A 9 3.07 10.94 10.94
C ILE A 9 2.95 11.87 12.14
N ALA A 10 2.08 11.53 13.11
CA ALA A 10 1.90 12.33 14.33
C ALA A 10 3.19 12.43 15.15
N ILE A 11 3.91 11.32 15.33
CA ILE A 11 5.21 11.28 16.02
C ILE A 11 6.24 12.14 15.26
N GLY A 12 6.29 12.05 13.94
CA GLY A 12 7.19 12.84 13.12
C GLY A 12 6.93 14.35 13.24
N ILE A 13 5.67 14.78 13.15
CA ILE A 13 5.27 16.18 13.34
C ILE A 13 5.63 16.65 14.76
N PHE A 14 5.30 15.84 15.77
CA PHE A 14 5.62 16.17 17.17
C PHE A 14 7.13 16.32 17.38
N ALA A 15 7.94 15.38 16.88
CA ALA A 15 9.39 15.41 17.01
C ALA A 15 9.99 16.66 16.32
N MET A 16 9.53 17.03 15.12
CA MET A 16 9.98 18.22 14.40
C MET A 16 9.59 19.52 15.14
N THR A 17 8.36 19.56 15.68
CA THR A 17 7.90 20.72 16.47
C THR A 17 8.71 20.87 17.76
N MET A 18 8.93 19.76 18.48
CA MET A 18 9.76 19.76 19.69
C MET A 18 11.20 20.17 19.39
N PHE A 19 11.78 19.70 18.31
CA PHE A 19 13.11 20.09 17.88
C PHE A 19 13.19 21.60 17.60
N ALA A 20 12.20 22.17 16.92
CA ALA A 20 12.12 23.60 16.65
C ALA A 20 11.98 24.43 17.94
N LEU A 21 11.13 23.98 18.89
CA LEU A 21 10.89 24.66 20.16
C LEU A 21 12.09 24.59 21.13
N LEU A 22 12.78 23.44 21.16
CA LEU A 22 13.94 23.25 22.04
C LEU A 22 15.22 23.88 21.48
N SER A 23 15.27 24.15 20.18
CA SER A 23 16.45 24.72 19.50
C SER A 23 17.02 25.99 20.20
N PRO A 24 16.23 27.01 20.56
CA PRO A 24 16.75 28.17 21.25
C PRO A 24 17.24 27.89 22.68
N ILE A 25 16.59 26.90 23.37
CA ILE A 25 16.99 26.53 24.74
C ILE A 25 18.32 25.78 24.73
N LEU A 26 18.57 24.97 23.71
CA LEU A 26 19.81 24.20 23.54
C LEU A 26 20.90 24.97 22.79
N ASN A 27 20.68 26.29 22.49
CA ASN A 27 21.57 27.10 21.67
C ASN A 27 21.90 26.51 20.30
N ILE A 28 20.95 25.75 19.71
CA ILE A 28 21.07 25.23 18.36
C ILE A 28 20.65 26.32 17.36
N PRO A 29 21.48 26.67 16.37
CA PRO A 29 21.08 27.64 15.35
C PRO A 29 19.81 27.24 14.61
N VAL A 30 18.90 28.17 14.38
CA VAL A 30 17.59 27.98 13.72
C VAL A 30 17.71 27.32 12.33
N VAL A 31 18.87 27.43 11.72
CA VAL A 31 19.18 26.81 10.42
C VAL A 31 19.03 25.27 10.46
N PHE A 32 19.35 24.64 11.60
CA PHE A 32 19.25 23.18 11.71
C PHE A 32 17.80 22.67 11.70
N PRO A 33 16.86 23.13 12.57
CA PRO A 33 15.47 22.71 12.49
C PRO A 33 14.79 23.13 11.18
N ALA A 34 15.10 24.31 10.64
CA ALA A 34 14.56 24.71 9.33
C ALA A 34 15.10 23.83 8.19
N GLY A 35 16.40 23.56 8.19
CA GLY A 35 17.04 22.70 7.18
C GLY A 35 16.54 21.27 7.23
N THR A 36 16.37 20.67 8.43
CA THR A 36 15.81 19.31 8.56
C THR A 36 14.37 19.25 8.08
N THR A 37 13.54 20.24 8.42
CA THR A 37 12.16 20.32 7.93
C THR A 37 12.12 20.40 6.41
N PHE A 38 12.93 21.28 5.82
CA PHE A 38 13.02 21.43 4.37
C PHE A 38 13.50 20.13 3.68
N ALA A 39 14.51 19.47 4.25
CA ALA A 39 15.02 18.20 3.72
C ALA A 39 13.97 17.09 3.77
N VAL A 40 13.25 16.93 4.89
CA VAL A 40 12.18 15.91 5.03
C VAL A 40 11.05 16.18 4.04
N MET A 41 10.59 17.44 3.94
CA MET A 41 9.55 17.81 2.99
C MET A 41 10.00 17.60 1.54
N GLY A 42 11.23 17.95 1.22
CA GLY A 42 11.80 17.74 -0.11
C GLY A 42 11.89 16.24 -0.49
N LEU A 43 12.34 15.40 0.45
CA LEU A 43 12.40 13.94 0.23
C LEU A 43 11.02 13.34 0.04
N LEU A 44 10.02 13.71 0.86
CA LEU A 44 8.66 13.23 0.72
C LEU A 44 8.02 13.68 -0.61
N THR A 45 8.26 14.92 -1.01
CA THR A 45 7.78 15.45 -2.29
C THR A 45 8.44 14.70 -3.46
N PHE A 46 9.74 14.48 -3.38
CA PHE A 46 10.47 13.73 -4.39
C PHE A 46 9.97 12.27 -4.49
N ASP A 47 9.79 11.59 -3.36
CA ASP A 47 9.25 10.23 -3.32
C ASP A 47 7.85 10.15 -3.94
N THR A 48 6.99 11.15 -3.64
CA THR A 48 5.63 11.21 -4.20
C THR A 48 5.63 11.42 -5.70
N LEU A 49 6.47 12.34 -6.21
CA LEU A 49 6.46 12.74 -7.62
C LEU A 49 7.30 11.81 -8.51
N ALA A 50 8.43 11.31 -8.01
CA ALA A 50 9.37 10.52 -8.81
C ALA A 50 9.27 9.02 -8.56
N TRP A 51 8.86 8.59 -7.36
CA TRP A 51 8.86 7.19 -6.95
C TRP A 51 7.48 6.65 -6.56
N GLU A 52 6.40 7.37 -6.85
CA GLU A 52 5.02 6.91 -6.60
C GLU A 52 4.81 6.42 -5.16
N ASN A 53 5.41 7.11 -4.18
CA ASN A 53 5.40 6.77 -2.75
C ASN A 53 6.08 5.44 -2.38
N ARG A 54 6.96 4.91 -3.22
CA ARG A 54 7.64 3.62 -2.95
C ARG A 54 8.57 3.68 -1.75
N GLY A 55 9.27 4.81 -1.55
CA GLY A 55 10.16 5.00 -0.40
C GLY A 55 9.40 5.02 0.92
N VAL A 56 8.32 5.80 0.98
CA VAL A 56 7.42 5.84 2.16
C VAL A 56 6.80 4.46 2.41
N THR A 57 6.37 3.76 1.37
CA THR A 57 5.78 2.42 1.49
C THR A 57 6.78 1.41 2.07
N LEU A 58 8.02 1.40 1.58
CA LEU A 58 9.10 0.55 2.12
C LEU A 58 9.41 0.90 3.58
N PHE A 59 9.46 2.19 3.91
CA PHE A 59 9.70 2.64 5.27
C PHE A 59 8.59 2.19 6.22
N LEU A 60 7.32 2.32 5.83
CA LEU A 60 6.18 1.86 6.62
C LEU A 60 6.15 0.33 6.79
N ASP A 61 6.59 -0.43 5.78
CA ASP A 61 6.65 -1.90 5.84
C ASP A 61 7.64 -2.40 6.90
N LEU A 62 8.69 -1.63 7.23
CA LEU A 62 9.61 -1.96 8.31
C LEU A 62 8.93 -2.01 9.70
N PHE A 63 7.84 -1.25 9.87
CA PHE A 63 7.08 -1.18 11.11
C PHE A 63 5.86 -2.10 11.10
N SER A 64 5.64 -2.88 10.02
CA SER A 64 4.53 -3.81 9.96
C SER A 64 4.74 -4.97 10.94
N THR A 65 3.69 -5.26 11.71
CA THR A 65 3.69 -6.36 12.67
C THR A 65 3.53 -7.72 11.98
N ALA A 66 3.91 -8.80 12.66
CA ALA A 66 3.69 -10.16 12.16
C ALA A 66 2.20 -10.42 11.87
N GLN A 67 1.30 -9.92 12.72
CA GLN A 67 -0.15 -10.05 12.54
C GLN A 67 -0.64 -9.31 11.28
N GLN A 68 -0.11 -8.13 10.98
CA GLN A 68 -0.45 -7.41 9.75
C GLN A 68 0.04 -8.14 8.50
N ARG A 69 1.23 -8.71 8.53
CA ARG A 69 1.77 -9.51 7.42
C ARG A 69 0.94 -10.76 7.18
N GLU A 70 0.51 -11.43 8.25
CA GLU A 70 -0.40 -12.57 8.16
C GLU A 70 -1.75 -12.16 7.55
N ARG A 71 -2.31 -11.02 7.97
CA ARG A 71 -3.56 -10.49 7.42
C ARG A 71 -3.44 -10.19 5.92
N VAL A 72 -2.34 -9.56 5.48
CA VAL A 72 -2.04 -9.36 4.06
C VAL A 72 -1.98 -10.68 3.31
N LEU A 73 -1.36 -11.72 3.89
CA LEU A 73 -1.30 -13.04 3.27
C LEU A 73 -2.70 -13.63 3.01
N TYR A 74 -3.61 -13.56 4.01
CA TYR A 74 -5.00 -14.03 3.82
C TYR A 74 -5.75 -13.20 2.78
N HIS A 75 -5.54 -11.88 2.78
CA HIS A 75 -6.13 -10.98 1.79
C HIS A 75 -5.72 -11.36 0.36
N GLU A 76 -4.42 -11.48 0.12
CA GLU A 76 -3.87 -11.82 -1.19
C GLU A 76 -4.23 -13.26 -1.60
N ALA A 77 -4.29 -14.20 -0.63
CA ALA A 77 -4.77 -15.56 -0.90
C ALA A 77 -6.23 -15.57 -1.35
N GLY A 78 -7.08 -14.70 -0.81
CA GLY A 78 -8.46 -14.53 -1.25
C GLY A 78 -8.55 -14.11 -2.71
N HIS A 79 -7.80 -13.11 -3.10
CA HIS A 79 -7.70 -12.66 -4.49
C HIS A 79 -7.18 -13.76 -5.42
N PHE A 80 -6.09 -14.41 -5.02
CA PHE A 80 -5.45 -15.46 -5.81
C PHE A 80 -6.38 -16.65 -6.07
N LEU A 81 -6.98 -17.19 -5.00
CA LEU A 81 -7.87 -18.37 -5.11
C LEU A 81 -9.11 -18.05 -5.93
N THR A 82 -9.72 -16.90 -5.70
CA THR A 82 -10.93 -16.49 -6.45
C THR A 82 -10.63 -16.29 -7.92
N ALA A 83 -9.51 -15.65 -8.27
CA ALA A 83 -9.07 -15.50 -9.66
C ALA A 83 -8.82 -16.86 -10.32
N TYR A 84 -8.15 -17.78 -9.61
CA TYR A 84 -7.89 -19.13 -10.09
C TYR A 84 -9.18 -19.88 -10.41
N PHE A 85 -10.17 -19.87 -9.50
CA PHE A 85 -11.45 -20.54 -9.71
C PHE A 85 -12.31 -19.90 -10.80
N LEU A 86 -12.21 -18.59 -10.99
CA LEU A 86 -12.93 -17.87 -12.05
C LEU A 86 -12.20 -17.88 -13.40
N GLY A 87 -11.03 -18.55 -13.49
CA GLY A 87 -10.25 -18.65 -14.71
C GLY A 87 -9.63 -17.33 -15.17
N ILE A 88 -9.36 -16.41 -14.24
CA ILE A 88 -8.65 -15.17 -14.53
C ILE A 88 -7.14 -15.44 -14.43
N PRO A 89 -6.37 -15.21 -15.51
CA PRO A 89 -4.95 -15.48 -15.50
C PRO A 89 -4.20 -14.59 -14.51
N ILE A 90 -3.34 -15.21 -13.69
CA ILE A 90 -2.50 -14.52 -12.71
C ILE A 90 -1.11 -14.36 -13.32
N GLN A 91 -0.63 -13.12 -13.42
CA GLN A 91 0.70 -12.79 -13.96
C GLN A 91 1.78 -12.88 -12.90
N GLY A 92 1.44 -12.62 -11.63
CA GLY A 92 2.37 -12.66 -10.53
C GLY A 92 1.73 -12.24 -9.21
N TYR A 93 2.50 -12.34 -8.14
CA TYR A 93 2.09 -11.82 -6.83
C TYR A 93 3.32 -11.34 -6.04
N SER A 94 3.10 -10.45 -5.09
CA SER A 94 4.07 -10.04 -4.09
C SER A 94 3.36 -9.83 -2.75
N LEU A 95 4.00 -10.27 -1.66
CA LEU A 95 3.42 -10.23 -0.31
C LEU A 95 4.05 -9.14 0.56
N THR A 96 5.12 -8.51 0.08
CA THR A 96 5.84 -7.46 0.79
C THR A 96 6.13 -6.29 -0.12
N ALA A 97 6.22 -5.08 0.45
CA ALA A 97 6.61 -3.88 -0.28
C ALA A 97 8.00 -4.05 -0.95
N TRP A 98 8.90 -4.80 -0.32
CA TRP A 98 10.22 -5.10 -0.88
C TRP A 98 10.18 -5.97 -2.13
N GLU A 99 9.35 -7.03 -2.13
CA GLU A 99 9.13 -7.85 -3.32
C GLU A 99 8.48 -7.05 -4.44
N ALA A 100 7.47 -6.23 -4.12
CA ALA A 100 6.82 -5.33 -5.07
C ALA A 100 7.84 -4.37 -5.70
N PHE A 101 8.69 -3.76 -4.89
CA PHE A 101 9.75 -2.87 -5.36
C PHE A 101 10.73 -3.58 -6.30
N ARG A 102 11.22 -4.76 -5.92
CA ARG A 102 12.15 -5.55 -6.76
C ARG A 102 11.53 -5.97 -8.10
N ARG A 103 10.22 -6.22 -8.12
CA ARG A 103 9.48 -6.63 -9.32
C ARG A 103 8.89 -5.44 -10.08
N GLN A 104 9.21 -4.21 -9.65
CA GLN A 104 8.68 -2.97 -10.23
C GLN A 104 7.14 -2.90 -10.25
N GLN A 105 6.50 -3.55 -9.28
CA GLN A 105 5.06 -3.52 -9.11
C GLN A 105 4.64 -2.21 -8.42
N PRO A 106 3.48 -1.65 -8.75
CA PRO A 106 2.97 -0.45 -8.09
C PRO A 106 2.52 -0.75 -6.65
N GLY A 107 2.60 0.26 -5.79
CA GLY A 107 2.09 0.20 -4.41
C GLY A 107 2.85 -0.78 -3.51
N LYS A 108 2.13 -1.46 -2.63
CA LYS A 108 2.67 -2.47 -1.70
C LYS A 108 2.79 -3.87 -2.33
N GLY A 109 2.37 -4.02 -3.58
CA GLY A 109 2.27 -5.28 -4.28
C GLY A 109 0.85 -5.84 -4.23
N GLY A 110 0.74 -7.17 -4.19
CA GLY A 110 -0.50 -7.92 -4.26
C GLY A 110 -0.52 -8.89 -5.44
N VAL A 111 -1.67 -9.46 -5.72
CA VAL A 111 -1.88 -10.35 -6.87
C VAL A 111 -2.09 -9.53 -8.14
N GLN A 112 -1.32 -9.81 -9.18
CA GLN A 112 -1.45 -9.18 -10.49
C GLN A 112 -2.23 -10.08 -11.44
N PHE A 113 -3.29 -9.52 -12.02
CA PHE A 113 -4.16 -10.20 -12.97
C PHE A 113 -3.90 -9.73 -14.39
N ASP A 114 -4.13 -10.62 -15.35
CA ASP A 114 -4.20 -10.25 -16.76
C ASP A 114 -5.57 -9.60 -17.06
N THR A 115 -5.57 -8.29 -17.25
CA THR A 115 -6.77 -7.51 -17.58
C THR A 115 -7.05 -7.43 -19.09
N THR A 116 -6.21 -8.04 -19.92
CA THR A 116 -6.34 -7.98 -21.39
C THR A 116 -7.71 -8.46 -21.89
N ALA A 117 -8.27 -9.47 -21.20
CA ALA A 117 -9.59 -9.99 -21.53
C ALA A 117 -10.71 -8.96 -21.24
N LEU A 118 -10.58 -8.19 -20.16
CA LEU A 118 -11.51 -7.12 -19.80
C LEU A 118 -11.42 -5.96 -20.78
N GLU A 119 -10.21 -5.58 -21.16
CA GLU A 119 -9.97 -4.52 -22.14
C GLU A 119 -10.56 -4.87 -23.52
N LYS A 120 -10.36 -6.11 -23.99
CA LYS A 120 -10.95 -6.62 -25.24
C LYS A 120 -12.47 -6.72 -25.17
N ALA A 121 -13.02 -7.12 -24.02
CA ALA A 121 -14.47 -7.21 -23.82
C ALA A 121 -15.14 -5.83 -23.86
N GLY A 122 -14.40 -4.73 -23.59
CA GLY A 122 -14.90 -3.35 -23.66
C GLY A 122 -15.58 -2.95 -24.96
N THR A 123 -15.38 -3.71 -26.04
CA THR A 123 -16.01 -3.51 -27.34
C THR A 123 -17.36 -4.24 -27.51
N GLN A 124 -17.74 -5.13 -26.57
CA GLN A 124 -18.96 -5.95 -26.64
C GLN A 124 -19.77 -5.89 -25.33
N PRO A 125 -20.90 -5.17 -25.26
CA PRO A 125 -21.64 -4.91 -24.00
C PRO A 125 -21.99 -6.14 -23.17
N ASN A 126 -22.39 -7.24 -23.81
CA ASN A 126 -22.78 -8.46 -23.08
C ASN A 126 -21.60 -9.21 -22.47
N GLN A 127 -20.42 -9.13 -23.06
CA GLN A 127 -19.21 -9.77 -22.54
C GLN A 127 -18.57 -8.94 -21.43
N VAL A 128 -18.68 -7.61 -21.51
CA VAL A 128 -18.19 -6.68 -20.48
C VAL A 128 -18.81 -6.97 -19.13
N ASN A 129 -20.14 -7.09 -19.06
CA ASN A 129 -20.83 -7.31 -17.80
C ASN A 129 -20.37 -8.59 -17.11
N LEU A 130 -20.26 -9.70 -17.85
CA LEU A 130 -19.78 -10.96 -17.30
C LEU A 130 -18.34 -10.89 -16.78
N MET A 131 -17.47 -10.19 -17.53
CA MET A 131 -16.08 -10.00 -17.11
C MET A 131 -15.98 -9.07 -15.91
N LEU A 132 -16.74 -7.97 -15.89
CA LEU A 132 -16.81 -7.07 -14.74
C LEU A 132 -17.26 -7.80 -13.48
N ASP A 133 -18.31 -8.62 -13.55
CA ASP A 133 -18.78 -9.40 -12.40
C ASP A 133 -17.68 -10.33 -11.85
N ARG A 134 -16.92 -11.00 -12.73
CA ARG A 134 -15.80 -11.84 -12.31
C ARG A 134 -14.68 -11.02 -11.65
N PHE A 135 -14.27 -9.91 -12.25
CA PHE A 135 -13.24 -9.05 -11.68
C PHE A 135 -13.68 -8.39 -10.37
N CYS A 136 -14.93 -7.91 -10.28
CA CYS A 136 -15.49 -7.38 -9.04
C CYS A 136 -15.49 -8.45 -7.93
N THR A 137 -15.84 -9.69 -8.26
CA THR A 137 -15.78 -10.81 -7.31
C THR A 137 -14.36 -11.03 -6.81
N VAL A 138 -13.36 -11.01 -7.69
CA VAL A 138 -11.95 -11.13 -7.30
C VAL A 138 -11.53 -9.95 -6.44
N TRP A 139 -11.87 -8.71 -6.81
CA TRP A 139 -11.49 -7.51 -6.05
C TRP A 139 -12.11 -7.48 -4.64
N CYS A 140 -13.29 -8.05 -4.45
CA CYS A 140 -13.91 -8.16 -3.13
C CYS A 140 -13.38 -9.35 -2.31
N ALA A 141 -12.71 -10.33 -2.94
CA ALA A 141 -12.34 -11.60 -2.31
C ALA A 141 -11.31 -11.44 -1.20
N GLY A 142 -10.41 -10.48 -1.29
CA GLY A 142 -9.44 -10.19 -0.22
C GLY A 142 -10.12 -9.78 1.08
N MET A 143 -11.05 -8.82 1.00
CA MET A 143 -11.83 -8.39 2.16
C MET A 143 -12.71 -9.53 2.71
N ALA A 144 -13.28 -10.35 1.85
CA ALA A 144 -14.06 -11.52 2.24
C ALA A 144 -13.19 -12.53 3.00
N ALA A 145 -11.98 -12.81 2.53
CA ALA A 145 -11.03 -13.71 3.18
C ALA A 145 -10.60 -13.19 4.57
N GLU A 146 -10.31 -11.88 4.71
CA GLU A 146 -10.05 -11.27 6.01
C GLU A 146 -11.25 -11.41 6.95
N THR A 147 -12.46 -11.14 6.46
CA THR A 147 -13.68 -11.24 7.27
C THR A 147 -13.93 -12.65 7.75
N LEU A 148 -13.69 -13.65 6.92
CA LEU A 148 -13.82 -15.07 7.28
C LEU A 148 -12.80 -15.48 8.36
N GLN A 149 -11.58 -14.99 8.29
CA GLN A 149 -10.52 -15.36 9.21
C GLN A 149 -10.54 -14.57 10.52
N TYR A 150 -10.82 -13.27 10.46
CA TYR A 150 -10.67 -12.34 11.59
C TYR A 150 -11.99 -11.73 12.08
N GLY A 151 -13.11 -12.00 11.40
CA GLY A 151 -14.43 -11.40 11.69
C GLY A 151 -14.59 -9.96 11.21
N ASN A 152 -13.54 -9.32 10.71
CA ASN A 152 -13.55 -7.98 10.13
C ASN A 152 -12.55 -7.84 9.00
N ALA A 153 -12.76 -6.89 8.09
CA ALA A 153 -11.80 -6.53 7.06
C ALA A 153 -11.22 -5.13 7.33
N GLU A 154 -9.90 -5.00 7.23
CA GLU A 154 -9.20 -3.71 7.29
C GLU A 154 -8.86 -3.18 5.90
N GLY A 155 -9.00 -4.03 4.90
CA GLY A 155 -8.63 -3.77 3.51
C GLY A 155 -7.13 -3.96 3.26
N GLY A 156 -6.78 -4.54 2.14
CA GLY A 156 -5.42 -4.64 1.66
C GLY A 156 -4.89 -3.26 1.29
N GLY A 157 -3.77 -2.91 1.84
CA GLY A 157 -3.04 -1.71 1.88
C GLY A 157 -2.97 -0.64 0.83
#